data_8d067b5d437e32c518294e461dc910d2
#
_entry.id   8d067b5d437e32c518294e461dc910d2
#
_cell.length_a   1.000
_cell.length_b   1.000
_cell.length_c   1.000
_cell.angle_alpha   90.00
_cell.angle_beta   90.00
_cell.angle_gamma   90.00
#
_symmetry.space_group_name_H-M   'P 1'
#
loop_
_entity.id
_entity.type
_entity.pdbx_description
1 polymer ?
#
loop_
_entity_poly.entity_id
_entity_poly.type
_entity_poly.pdbx_seq_one_letter_code
_entity_poly.pdbx_strand_id
1 'polypeptide(L)'
;MVVKTIKLTSLFVNTENYRFEPLSSQKEAIDKMVEDQGDKLYSLVDDIVTNGLSPVDLIIVTPNEDNNKYIVLEGNRRITSLKLLNNPTLIDDKYISLRKKFQKLQKENPNAISELKNIACAVFENPTEADIWIKRKHSGELNGIGTVTWNAQQKQRFEEKTEGKSSIPLQIITLLKSQDNVSDTIKDSLSKLNITNLQRLMSDPYVREHLGLGINNGTLVSKVEVSEVVKGLIKVVTDILNPEFKVSEIYNRVYIE
;
A
#
# COMPACT_ATOMS: atom_id res chain seq x y z
N MET A 1 6.65 -23.39 -15.64
CA MET A 1 6.96 -22.68 -14.37
C MET A 1 7.25 -23.67 -13.26
N VAL A 2 8.32 -23.49 -12.46
CA VAL A 2 8.70 -24.28 -11.28
C VAL A 2 9.10 -23.32 -10.16
N VAL A 3 8.78 -23.66 -8.89
CA VAL A 3 9.28 -22.87 -7.75
C VAL A 3 10.62 -23.46 -7.30
N LYS A 4 11.65 -22.63 -7.24
CA LYS A 4 12.99 -23.00 -6.78
C LYS A 4 13.49 -22.00 -5.73
N THR A 5 14.29 -22.49 -4.78
CA THR A 5 15.04 -21.63 -3.86
C THR A 5 16.38 -21.27 -4.49
N ILE A 6 16.63 -19.98 -4.69
CA ILE A 6 17.79 -19.46 -5.41
C ILE A 6 18.57 -18.53 -4.48
N LYS A 7 19.92 -18.64 -4.52
CA LYS A 7 20.79 -17.72 -3.75
C LYS A 7 20.63 -16.29 -4.23
N LEU A 8 20.53 -15.33 -3.30
CA LEU A 8 20.46 -13.90 -3.62
C LEU A 8 21.59 -13.43 -4.55
N THR A 9 22.79 -14.01 -4.40
CA THR A 9 23.96 -13.71 -5.25
C THR A 9 23.79 -14.17 -6.69
N SER A 10 22.93 -15.15 -6.95
CA SER A 10 22.62 -15.66 -8.30
C SER A 10 21.46 -14.92 -8.98
N LEU A 11 20.79 -13.99 -8.28
CA LEU A 11 19.68 -13.19 -8.81
C LEU A 11 20.25 -11.88 -9.37
N PHE A 12 19.96 -11.60 -10.62
CA PHE A 12 20.39 -10.39 -11.33
C PHE A 12 19.19 -9.48 -11.58
N VAL A 13 19.32 -8.22 -11.19
CA VAL A 13 18.31 -7.19 -11.50
C VAL A 13 18.21 -7.06 -13.01
N ASN A 14 16.98 -7.00 -13.54
CA ASN A 14 16.76 -6.84 -14.96
C ASN A 14 17.24 -5.47 -15.44
N THR A 15 18.24 -5.45 -16.34
CA THR A 15 18.78 -4.23 -16.95
C THR A 15 17.84 -3.65 -18.02
N GLU A 16 16.88 -4.44 -18.51
CA GLU A 16 15.81 -4.03 -19.45
C GLU A 16 14.46 -3.86 -18.72
N ASN A 17 14.48 -3.43 -17.45
CA ASN A 17 13.29 -3.24 -16.69
C ASN A 17 12.44 -2.09 -17.25
N TYR A 18 11.14 -2.30 -17.41
CA TYR A 18 10.17 -1.32 -17.95
C TYR A 18 10.08 0.02 -17.17
N ARG A 19 10.79 0.15 -16.04
CA ARG A 19 10.85 1.40 -15.24
C ARG A 19 11.86 2.40 -15.77
N PHE A 20 12.81 1.97 -16.59
CA PHE A 20 13.87 2.81 -17.13
C PHE A 20 14.33 2.27 -18.48
N GLU A 21 15.04 3.11 -19.24
CA GLU A 21 15.67 2.70 -20.50
C GLU A 21 16.70 1.58 -20.25
N PRO A 22 16.96 0.70 -21.22
CA PRO A 22 17.93 -0.40 -21.07
C PRO A 22 19.30 0.10 -20.56
N LEU A 23 19.84 -0.59 -19.58
CA LEU A 23 21.10 -0.25 -18.91
C LEU A 23 22.18 -1.29 -19.25
N SER A 24 23.44 -0.87 -19.23
CA SER A 24 24.57 -1.70 -19.68
C SER A 24 25.07 -2.67 -18.61
N SER A 25 24.74 -2.46 -17.34
CA SER A 25 25.30 -3.25 -16.23
C SER A 25 24.38 -3.37 -15.02
N GLN A 26 24.66 -4.39 -14.19
CA GLN A 26 24.01 -4.61 -12.90
C GLN A 26 24.20 -3.41 -11.95
N LYS A 27 25.38 -2.80 -11.99
CA LYS A 27 25.69 -1.62 -11.17
C LYS A 27 24.76 -0.47 -11.55
N GLU A 28 24.68 -0.15 -12.84
CA GLU A 28 23.79 0.91 -13.33
C GLU A 28 22.31 0.64 -12.98
N ALA A 29 21.85 -0.61 -13.09
CA ALA A 29 20.49 -0.97 -12.73
C ALA A 29 20.22 -0.77 -11.23
N ILE A 30 21.16 -1.08 -10.37
CA ILE A 30 21.06 -0.83 -8.93
C ILE A 30 21.13 0.67 -8.63
N ASP A 31 22.10 1.39 -9.23
CA ASP A 31 22.26 2.85 -9.05
C ASP A 31 20.99 3.60 -9.47
N LYS A 32 20.40 3.22 -10.62
CA LYS A 32 19.16 3.82 -11.12
C LYS A 32 17.98 3.53 -10.18
N MET A 33 17.89 2.31 -9.65
CA MET A 33 16.85 1.95 -8.69
C MET A 33 17.01 2.74 -7.36
N VAL A 34 18.25 2.99 -6.92
CA VAL A 34 18.53 3.82 -5.73
C VAL A 34 18.16 5.28 -5.99
N GLU A 35 18.51 5.82 -7.17
CA GLU A 35 18.14 7.17 -7.56
C GLU A 35 16.63 7.38 -7.55
N ASP A 36 15.87 6.47 -8.17
CA ASP A 36 14.42 6.61 -8.36
C ASP A 36 13.61 6.28 -7.08
N GLN A 37 14.12 5.39 -6.23
CA GLN A 37 13.31 4.77 -5.16
C GLN A 37 13.95 4.83 -3.76
N GLY A 38 15.15 5.36 -3.60
CA GLY A 38 16.00 5.40 -2.41
C GLY A 38 15.35 5.04 -1.06
N ASP A 39 14.62 5.97 -0.44
CA ASP A 39 13.96 5.72 0.87
C ASP A 39 12.87 4.64 0.81
N LYS A 40 12.22 4.43 -0.35
CA LYS A 40 11.24 3.36 -0.52
C LYS A 40 11.90 1.98 -0.56
N LEU A 41 13.15 1.88 -1.03
CA LEU A 41 13.93 0.63 -0.95
C LEU A 41 14.28 0.32 0.51
N TYR A 42 14.63 1.35 1.29
CA TYR A 42 14.89 1.18 2.71
C TYR A 42 13.64 0.73 3.47
N SER A 43 12.50 1.41 3.30
CA SER A 43 11.24 1.02 3.94
C SER A 43 10.82 -0.40 3.56
N LEU A 44 11.04 -0.80 2.30
CA LEU A 44 10.72 -2.15 1.84
C LEU A 44 11.61 -3.20 2.51
N VAL A 45 12.91 -2.96 2.64
CA VAL A 45 13.81 -3.93 3.25
C VAL A 45 13.65 -4.00 4.77
N ASP A 46 13.31 -2.90 5.41
CA ASP A 46 13.00 -2.86 6.84
C ASP A 46 11.75 -3.71 7.16
N ASP A 47 10.71 -3.60 6.33
CA ASP A 47 9.54 -4.48 6.39
C ASP A 47 9.90 -5.95 6.13
N ILE A 48 10.72 -6.24 5.11
CA ILE A 48 11.16 -7.63 4.82
C ILE A 48 11.99 -8.21 5.97
N VAL A 49 12.83 -7.45 6.62
CA VAL A 49 13.60 -7.89 7.80
C VAL A 49 12.70 -8.24 8.96
N THR A 50 11.60 -7.49 9.13
CA THR A 50 10.64 -7.68 10.22
C THR A 50 9.65 -8.81 9.94
N ASN A 51 9.11 -8.88 8.73
CA ASN A 51 7.96 -9.73 8.37
C ASN A 51 8.31 -10.88 7.42
N GLY A 52 9.53 -10.90 6.85
CA GLY A 52 9.93 -11.83 5.81
C GLY A 52 9.46 -11.42 4.41
N LEU A 53 9.84 -12.20 3.42
CA LEU A 53 9.31 -12.07 2.06
C LEU A 53 7.89 -12.60 1.99
N SER A 54 7.03 -11.90 1.24
CA SER A 54 5.64 -12.32 1.04
C SER A 54 5.58 -13.72 0.42
N PRO A 55 4.91 -14.68 1.07
CA PRO A 55 4.75 -16.04 0.52
C PRO A 55 3.76 -16.09 -0.65
N VAL A 56 2.92 -15.06 -0.79
CA VAL A 56 1.89 -14.97 -1.84
C VAL A 56 2.34 -14.15 -3.05
N ASP A 57 3.55 -13.57 -3.01
CA ASP A 57 4.11 -12.71 -4.06
C ASP A 57 5.56 -13.11 -4.34
N LEU A 58 5.74 -14.24 -5.02
CA LEU A 58 7.07 -14.76 -5.36
C LEU A 58 7.81 -13.84 -6.33
N ILE A 59 9.14 -13.87 -6.25
CA ILE A 59 10.01 -13.28 -7.26
C ILE A 59 9.91 -14.10 -8.53
N ILE A 60 9.68 -13.47 -9.68
CA ILE A 60 9.63 -14.15 -10.98
C ILE A 60 10.99 -13.99 -11.66
N VAL A 61 11.55 -15.09 -12.10
CA VAL A 61 12.87 -15.13 -12.72
C VAL A 61 12.91 -16.03 -13.96
N THR A 62 13.89 -15.77 -14.82
CA THR A 62 14.27 -16.65 -15.93
C THR A 62 15.75 -17.02 -15.82
N PRO A 63 16.17 -18.23 -16.23
CA PRO A 63 17.59 -18.57 -16.31
C PRO A 63 18.33 -17.60 -17.26
N ASN A 64 19.55 -17.26 -16.90
CA ASN A 64 20.48 -16.57 -17.82
C ASN A 64 21.32 -17.63 -18.54
N GLU A 65 21.98 -17.25 -19.64
CA GLU A 65 22.88 -18.12 -20.42
C GLU A 65 23.94 -18.80 -19.55
N ASP A 66 24.42 -18.10 -18.51
CA ASP A 66 25.24 -18.67 -17.44
C ASP A 66 24.36 -19.51 -16.50
N ASN A 67 24.40 -20.82 -16.59
CA ASN A 67 23.51 -21.82 -15.98
C ASN A 67 23.26 -21.74 -14.45
N ASN A 68 23.92 -20.83 -13.73
CA ASN A 68 23.72 -20.62 -12.28
C ASN A 68 23.26 -19.20 -11.94
N LYS A 69 22.84 -18.41 -12.92
CA LYS A 69 22.37 -17.05 -12.77
C LYS A 69 20.94 -16.92 -13.29
N TYR A 70 20.16 -16.01 -12.68
CA TYR A 70 18.78 -15.79 -13.03
C TYR A 70 18.52 -14.30 -13.17
N ILE A 71 17.82 -13.90 -14.22
CA ILE A 71 17.35 -12.53 -14.44
C ILE A 71 16.01 -12.38 -13.74
N VAL A 72 15.84 -11.35 -12.95
CA VAL A 72 14.60 -11.03 -12.23
C VAL A 72 13.63 -10.31 -13.16
N LEU A 73 12.60 -11.02 -13.61
CA LEU A 73 11.54 -10.44 -14.44
C LEU A 73 10.59 -9.58 -13.61
N GLU A 74 10.20 -10.06 -12.40
CA GLU A 74 9.35 -9.32 -11.46
C GLU A 74 9.88 -9.46 -10.03
N GLY A 75 9.79 -8.36 -9.26
CA GLY A 75 10.34 -8.26 -7.91
C GLY A 75 11.71 -7.58 -7.86
N ASN A 76 12.08 -6.84 -8.90
CA ASN A 76 13.36 -6.12 -9.00
C ASN A 76 13.62 -5.19 -7.80
N ARG A 77 12.61 -4.46 -7.30
CA ARG A 77 12.74 -3.63 -6.10
C ARG A 77 13.12 -4.45 -4.87
N ARG A 78 12.45 -5.60 -4.65
CA ARG A 78 12.72 -6.49 -3.52
C ARG A 78 14.15 -7.03 -3.58
N ILE A 79 14.57 -7.53 -4.74
CA ILE A 79 15.94 -8.05 -4.93
C ILE A 79 16.98 -6.95 -4.79
N THR A 80 16.74 -5.76 -5.34
CA THR A 80 17.65 -4.62 -5.14
C THR A 80 17.77 -4.28 -3.65
N SER A 81 16.66 -4.14 -2.92
CA SER A 81 16.69 -3.86 -1.49
C SER A 81 17.48 -4.91 -0.70
N LEU A 82 17.27 -6.20 -0.99
CA LEU A 82 18.02 -7.29 -0.36
C LEU A 82 19.52 -7.28 -0.71
N LYS A 83 19.87 -6.96 -1.96
CA LYS A 83 21.28 -6.80 -2.37
C LYS A 83 21.95 -5.66 -1.62
N LEU A 84 21.26 -4.53 -1.46
CA LEU A 84 21.77 -3.37 -0.71
C LEU A 84 21.88 -3.67 0.79
N LEU A 85 20.96 -4.46 1.35
CA LEU A 85 21.06 -4.93 2.74
C LEU A 85 22.26 -5.86 2.93
N ASN A 86 22.44 -6.82 2.00
CA ASN A 86 23.55 -7.77 2.06
C ASN A 86 24.90 -7.09 1.84
N ASN A 87 24.95 -6.06 1.00
CA ASN A 87 26.15 -5.27 0.74
C ASN A 87 25.81 -3.77 0.57
N PRO A 88 25.77 -2.98 1.65
CA PRO A 88 25.46 -1.55 1.59
C PRO A 88 26.48 -0.71 0.81
N THR A 89 27.69 -1.24 0.50
CA THR A 89 28.68 -0.51 -0.29
C THR A 89 28.29 -0.37 -1.76
N LEU A 90 27.27 -1.10 -2.21
CA LEU A 90 26.68 -0.93 -3.54
C LEU A 90 25.98 0.44 -3.70
N ILE A 91 25.59 1.08 -2.59
CA ILE A 91 25.00 2.42 -2.61
C ILE A 91 26.11 3.45 -2.83
N ASP A 92 25.98 4.29 -3.85
CA ASP A 92 26.93 5.33 -4.19
C ASP A 92 27.13 6.34 -3.03
N ASP A 93 28.34 6.95 -2.95
CA ASP A 93 28.71 7.89 -1.88
C ASP A 93 27.83 9.14 -1.86
N LYS A 94 27.26 9.54 -3.00
CA LYS A 94 26.28 10.64 -3.06
C LYS A 94 25.02 10.38 -2.21
N TYR A 95 24.74 9.10 -1.89
CA TYR A 95 23.61 8.68 -1.02
C TYR A 95 24.11 8.15 0.34
N ILE A 96 25.16 8.73 0.91
CA ILE A 96 25.79 8.28 2.16
C ILE A 96 24.81 8.13 3.33
N SER A 97 23.79 8.99 3.43
CA SER A 97 22.76 8.90 4.47
C SER A 97 21.95 7.62 4.34
N LEU A 98 21.57 7.25 3.12
CA LEU A 98 20.86 6.00 2.84
C LEU A 98 21.75 4.80 3.12
N ARG A 99 23.03 4.83 2.68
CA ARG A 99 24.00 3.77 2.97
C ARG A 99 24.14 3.51 4.47
N LYS A 100 24.23 4.57 5.30
CA LYS A 100 24.30 4.45 6.76
C LYS A 100 23.05 3.78 7.35
N LYS A 101 21.83 4.09 6.83
CA LYS A 101 20.60 3.42 7.24
C LYS A 101 20.67 1.90 6.97
N PHE A 102 21.10 1.50 5.77
CA PHE A 102 21.28 0.08 5.41
C PHE A 102 22.34 -0.62 6.26
N GLN A 103 23.49 0.04 6.51
CA GLN A 103 24.54 -0.50 7.39
C GLN A 103 24.05 -0.73 8.82
N LYS A 104 23.27 0.21 9.36
CA LYS A 104 22.65 0.07 10.68
C LYS A 104 21.69 -1.13 10.70
N LEU A 105 20.75 -1.20 9.77
CA LEU A 105 19.79 -2.29 9.67
C LEU A 105 20.49 -3.65 9.53
N GLN A 106 21.56 -3.72 8.70
CA GLN A 106 22.38 -4.91 8.52
C GLN A 106 23.00 -5.38 9.85
N LYS A 107 23.59 -4.45 10.60
CA LYS A 107 24.27 -4.75 11.86
C LYS A 107 23.32 -5.22 12.94
N GLU A 108 22.11 -4.64 12.97
CA GLU A 108 21.09 -4.94 13.99
C GLU A 108 20.34 -6.27 13.74
N ASN A 109 20.38 -6.81 12.50
CA ASN A 109 19.57 -7.96 12.10
C ASN A 109 20.35 -9.10 11.42
N PRO A 110 21.42 -9.65 12.03
CA PRO A 110 22.28 -10.65 11.39
C PRO A 110 21.55 -11.97 11.07
N ASN A 111 20.59 -12.37 11.88
CA ASN A 111 19.81 -13.61 11.68
C ASN A 111 18.89 -13.49 10.46
N ALA A 112 18.10 -12.42 10.37
CA ALA A 112 17.23 -12.14 9.22
C ALA A 112 18.04 -12.12 7.90
N ILE A 113 19.23 -11.49 7.91
CA ILE A 113 20.09 -11.47 6.73
C ILE A 113 20.54 -12.89 6.33
N SER A 114 20.83 -13.74 7.28
CA SER A 114 21.22 -15.13 6.98
C SER A 114 20.08 -15.90 6.30
N GLU A 115 18.85 -15.74 6.74
CA GLU A 115 17.67 -16.36 6.16
C GLU A 115 17.35 -15.80 4.77
N LEU A 116 17.52 -14.51 4.57
CA LEU A 116 17.27 -13.80 3.31
C LEU A 116 18.34 -14.04 2.22
N LYS A 117 19.31 -14.90 2.44
CA LYS A 117 20.28 -15.33 1.41
C LYS A 117 19.71 -16.28 0.38
N ASN A 118 18.61 -16.97 0.70
CA ASN A 118 17.97 -17.96 -0.15
C ASN A 118 16.52 -17.54 -0.40
N ILE A 119 16.19 -17.28 -1.66
CA ILE A 119 14.94 -16.66 -2.08
C ILE A 119 14.10 -17.66 -2.86
N ALA A 120 12.85 -17.86 -2.44
CA ALA A 120 11.89 -18.64 -3.21
C ALA A 120 11.48 -17.85 -4.47
N CYS A 121 11.66 -18.44 -5.63
CA CYS A 121 11.42 -17.81 -6.92
C CYS A 121 10.56 -18.71 -7.81
N ALA A 122 9.64 -18.10 -8.56
CA ALA A 122 8.96 -18.74 -9.67
C ALA A 122 9.84 -18.66 -10.92
N VAL A 123 10.34 -19.79 -11.38
CA VAL A 123 11.25 -19.89 -12.54
C VAL A 123 10.43 -20.18 -13.80
N PHE A 124 10.60 -19.32 -14.78
CA PHE A 124 10.08 -19.49 -16.13
C PHE A 124 11.27 -19.68 -17.10
N GLU A 125 11.33 -20.83 -17.76
CA GLU A 125 12.39 -21.11 -18.74
C GLU A 125 12.24 -20.19 -19.97
N ASN A 126 11.00 -19.92 -20.38
CA ASN A 126 10.69 -18.91 -21.39
C ASN A 126 10.14 -17.65 -20.69
N PRO A 127 10.84 -16.48 -20.79
CA PRO A 127 10.41 -15.26 -20.13
C PRO A 127 9.05 -14.74 -20.62
N THR A 128 8.67 -15.00 -21.87
CA THR A 128 7.37 -14.55 -22.42
C THR A 128 6.17 -15.22 -21.74
N GLU A 129 6.36 -16.40 -21.15
CA GLU A 129 5.32 -17.05 -20.36
C GLU A 129 5.02 -16.31 -19.04
N ALA A 130 5.97 -15.51 -18.57
CA ALA A 130 5.80 -14.70 -17.36
C ALA A 130 5.04 -13.40 -17.62
N ASP A 131 5.04 -12.89 -18.86
CA ASP A 131 4.50 -11.57 -19.21
C ASP A 131 3.02 -11.42 -18.85
N ILE A 132 2.23 -12.47 -19.02
CA ILE A 132 0.80 -12.47 -18.64
C ILE A 132 0.61 -12.21 -17.13
N TRP A 133 1.45 -12.78 -16.29
CA TRP A 133 1.38 -12.65 -14.84
C TRP A 133 1.87 -11.26 -14.39
N ILE A 134 2.96 -10.78 -14.99
CA ILE A 134 3.50 -9.43 -14.76
C ILE A 134 2.46 -8.39 -15.16
N LYS A 135 1.84 -8.53 -16.35
CA LYS A 135 0.77 -7.65 -16.81
C LYS A 135 -0.42 -7.63 -15.86
N ARG A 136 -0.92 -8.79 -15.41
CA ARG A 136 -2.04 -8.89 -14.46
C ARG A 136 -1.74 -8.19 -13.14
N LYS A 137 -0.48 -8.22 -12.70
CA LYS A 137 -0.04 -7.58 -11.45
C LYS A 137 0.02 -6.06 -11.56
N HIS A 138 0.43 -5.51 -12.71
CA HIS A 138 0.76 -4.09 -12.87
C HIS A 138 -0.26 -3.26 -13.64
N SER A 139 -1.19 -3.88 -14.34
CA SER A 139 -2.13 -3.17 -15.23
C SER A 139 -3.54 -2.97 -14.63
N GLY A 140 -3.70 -3.11 -13.30
CA GLY A 140 -4.97 -2.92 -12.62
C GLY A 140 -5.96 -4.05 -12.88
N GLU A 141 -7.25 -3.72 -12.89
CA GLU A 141 -8.34 -4.71 -12.86
C GLU A 141 -8.44 -5.59 -14.11
N LEU A 142 -8.12 -5.06 -15.30
CA LEU A 142 -8.16 -5.79 -16.56
C LEU A 142 -9.46 -6.60 -16.77
N ASN A 143 -10.62 -5.96 -16.58
CA ASN A 143 -11.93 -6.60 -16.68
C ASN A 143 -12.09 -7.82 -15.73
N GLY A 144 -11.56 -7.71 -14.52
CA GLY A 144 -11.65 -8.73 -13.47
C GLY A 144 -10.54 -9.78 -13.47
N ILE A 145 -9.59 -9.73 -14.42
CA ILE A 145 -8.49 -10.71 -14.48
C ILE A 145 -7.25 -10.26 -13.70
N GLY A 146 -7.08 -8.96 -13.55
CA GLY A 146 -5.93 -8.36 -12.86
C GLY A 146 -6.18 -8.11 -11.36
N THR A 147 -5.30 -7.36 -10.74
CA THR A 147 -5.40 -7.02 -9.32
C THR A 147 -6.40 -5.89 -9.12
N VAL A 148 -7.42 -6.13 -8.29
CA VAL A 148 -8.39 -5.12 -7.85
C VAL A 148 -7.91 -4.47 -6.56
N THR A 149 -7.71 -3.16 -6.60
CA THR A 149 -7.33 -2.41 -5.41
C THR A 149 -8.56 -2.12 -4.56
N TRP A 150 -8.48 -2.39 -3.27
CA TRP A 150 -9.54 -2.01 -2.33
C TRP A 150 -9.74 -0.50 -2.29
N ASN A 151 -11.00 -0.07 -2.29
CA ASN A 151 -11.35 1.32 -2.04
C ASN A 151 -11.07 1.71 -0.56
N ALA A 152 -11.16 3.00 -0.25
CA ALA A 152 -10.83 3.50 1.09
C ALA A 152 -11.72 2.86 2.18
N GLN A 153 -13.00 2.61 1.91
CA GLN A 153 -13.92 2.01 2.86
C GLN A 153 -13.58 0.54 3.14
N GLN A 154 -13.18 -0.21 2.10
CA GLN A 154 -12.74 -1.61 2.24
C GLN A 154 -11.44 -1.72 3.04
N LYS A 155 -10.48 -0.80 2.79
CA LYS A 155 -9.23 -0.72 3.56
C LYS A 155 -9.49 -0.44 5.04
N GLN A 156 -10.32 0.55 5.35
CA GLN A 156 -10.65 0.89 6.73
C GLN A 156 -11.37 -0.26 7.48
N ARG A 157 -12.25 -1.01 6.80
CA ARG A 157 -12.87 -2.22 7.40
C ARG A 157 -11.85 -3.32 7.68
N PHE A 158 -10.87 -3.48 6.81
CA PHE A 158 -9.77 -4.42 7.04
C PHE A 158 -8.92 -4.00 8.24
N GLU A 159 -8.54 -2.71 8.32
CA GLU A 159 -7.80 -2.13 9.44
C GLU A 159 -8.57 -2.27 10.76
N GLU A 160 -9.88 -1.98 10.76
CA GLU A 160 -10.74 -2.18 11.92
C GLU A 160 -10.70 -3.64 12.42
N LYS A 161 -10.80 -4.60 11.49
CA LYS A 161 -10.79 -6.03 11.82
C LYS A 161 -9.42 -6.50 12.34
N THR A 162 -8.32 -5.97 11.80
CA THR A 162 -6.96 -6.44 12.10
C THR A 162 -6.31 -5.69 13.25
N GLU A 163 -6.62 -4.40 13.43
CA GLU A 163 -6.02 -3.53 14.44
C GLU A 163 -6.97 -3.21 15.61
N GLY A 164 -8.24 -3.56 15.49
CA GLY A 164 -9.25 -3.26 16.50
C GLY A 164 -9.61 -1.78 16.61
N LYS A 165 -9.22 -0.96 15.62
CA LYS A 165 -9.45 0.49 15.60
C LYS A 165 -10.40 0.87 14.47
N SER A 166 -11.61 1.29 14.83
CA SER A 166 -12.58 1.79 13.86
C SER A 166 -12.33 3.27 13.56
N SER A 167 -12.26 3.62 12.27
CA SER A 167 -12.17 5.02 11.85
C SER A 167 -13.48 5.78 12.18
N ILE A 168 -13.39 7.10 12.40
CA ILE A 168 -14.58 7.93 12.66
C ILE A 168 -15.66 7.78 11.56
N PRO A 169 -15.32 7.78 10.26
CA PRO A 169 -16.32 7.52 9.22
C PRO A 169 -17.00 6.15 9.32
N LEU A 170 -16.25 5.09 9.67
CA LEU A 170 -16.87 3.76 9.85
C LEU A 170 -17.80 3.73 11.06
N GLN A 171 -17.42 4.38 12.17
CA GLN A 171 -18.29 4.52 13.33
C GLN A 171 -19.58 5.24 12.98
N ILE A 172 -19.54 6.30 12.16
CA ILE A 172 -20.71 7.02 11.65
C ILE A 172 -21.58 6.09 10.79
N ILE A 173 -20.99 5.35 9.86
CA ILE A 173 -21.71 4.39 9.01
C ILE A 173 -22.39 3.34 9.89
N THR A 174 -21.70 2.82 10.89
CA THR A 174 -22.24 1.84 11.83
C THR A 174 -23.40 2.44 12.66
N LEU A 175 -23.22 3.65 13.17
CA LEU A 175 -24.28 4.39 13.87
C LEU A 175 -25.52 4.55 12.99
N LEU A 176 -25.38 5.06 11.77
CA LEU A 176 -26.52 5.26 10.86
C LEU A 176 -27.24 3.95 10.51
N LYS A 177 -26.48 2.87 10.31
CA LYS A 177 -27.07 1.54 10.03
C LYS A 177 -27.83 0.94 11.19
N SER A 178 -27.44 1.26 12.43
CA SER A 178 -28.08 0.75 13.64
C SER A 178 -29.37 1.48 14.02
N GLN A 179 -29.69 2.61 13.38
CA GLN A 179 -30.84 3.42 13.72
C GLN A 179 -32.10 3.01 12.93
N ASP A 180 -33.21 2.79 13.61
CA ASP A 180 -34.46 2.41 12.97
C ASP A 180 -35.10 3.55 12.16
N ASN A 181 -34.85 4.81 12.54
CA ASN A 181 -35.34 6.01 11.87
C ASN A 181 -34.56 6.40 10.61
N VAL A 182 -33.50 5.65 10.23
CA VAL A 182 -32.77 5.82 8.98
C VAL A 182 -33.37 4.90 7.92
N SER A 183 -33.81 5.46 6.80
CA SER A 183 -34.44 4.68 5.72
C SER A 183 -33.46 3.66 5.10
N ASP A 184 -34.01 2.53 4.64
CA ASP A 184 -33.23 1.49 3.98
C ASP A 184 -32.50 2.03 2.75
N THR A 185 -33.12 2.95 2.00
CA THR A 185 -32.50 3.61 0.86
C THR A 185 -31.18 4.31 1.26
N ILE A 186 -31.16 5.02 2.40
CA ILE A 186 -29.94 5.65 2.91
C ILE A 186 -28.94 4.58 3.36
N LYS A 187 -29.37 3.58 4.14
CA LYS A 187 -28.51 2.49 4.63
C LYS A 187 -27.80 1.77 3.49
N ASP A 188 -28.49 1.48 2.41
CA ASP A 188 -27.94 0.82 1.21
C ASP A 188 -26.92 1.71 0.50
N SER A 189 -27.19 3.02 0.41
CA SER A 189 -26.32 3.99 -0.25
C SER A 189 -24.99 4.23 0.50
N LEU A 190 -24.94 3.96 1.83
CA LEU A 190 -23.71 4.13 2.63
C LEU A 190 -22.54 3.28 2.13
N SER A 191 -22.81 2.21 1.40
CA SER A 191 -21.77 1.39 0.76
C SER A 191 -21.03 2.13 -0.38
N LYS A 192 -21.67 3.12 -0.98
CA LYS A 192 -21.15 3.95 -2.10
C LYS A 192 -20.58 5.28 -1.60
N LEU A 193 -20.68 5.57 -0.31
CA LEU A 193 -20.25 6.83 0.28
C LEU A 193 -18.74 7.04 0.08
N ASN A 194 -18.35 8.24 -0.37
CA ASN A 194 -16.96 8.65 -0.38
C ASN A 194 -16.47 8.88 1.07
N ILE A 195 -15.93 7.83 1.66
CA ILE A 195 -15.50 7.82 3.06
C ILE A 195 -14.36 8.82 3.33
N THR A 196 -13.56 9.15 2.31
CA THR A 196 -12.48 10.14 2.43
C THR A 196 -13.05 11.55 2.60
N ASN A 197 -14.14 11.87 1.92
CA ASN A 197 -14.83 13.16 2.08
C ASN A 197 -15.46 13.26 3.48
N LEU A 198 -16.12 12.20 3.93
CA LEU A 198 -16.64 12.13 5.30
C LEU A 198 -15.51 12.27 6.34
N GLN A 199 -14.37 11.62 6.14
CA GLN A 199 -13.21 11.74 7.03
C GLN A 199 -12.70 13.18 7.10
N ARG A 200 -12.63 13.89 5.97
CA ARG A 200 -12.20 15.29 5.92
C ARG A 200 -13.14 16.20 6.70
N LEU A 201 -14.44 16.09 6.48
CA LEU A 201 -15.45 16.84 7.23
C LEU A 201 -15.35 16.56 8.73
N MET A 202 -15.27 15.30 9.11
CA MET A 202 -15.19 14.89 10.51
C MET A 202 -13.83 15.20 11.15
N SER A 203 -12.81 15.59 10.38
CA SER A 203 -11.52 16.06 10.92
C SER A 203 -11.62 17.47 11.49
N ASP A 204 -12.55 18.30 11.01
CA ASP A 204 -12.77 19.64 11.54
C ASP A 204 -13.55 19.59 12.87
N PRO A 205 -12.99 20.12 13.97
CA PRO A 205 -13.68 20.18 15.26
C PRO A 205 -14.97 20.99 15.21
N TYR A 206 -15.01 22.08 14.43
CA TYR A 206 -16.19 22.94 14.28
C TYR A 206 -17.37 22.18 13.67
N VAL A 207 -17.12 21.41 12.59
CA VAL A 207 -18.15 20.57 11.96
C VAL A 207 -18.70 19.54 12.96
N ARG A 208 -17.81 18.88 13.70
CA ARG A 208 -18.25 17.92 14.71
C ARG A 208 -19.10 18.57 15.81
N GLU A 209 -18.67 19.73 16.29
CA GLU A 209 -19.41 20.46 17.32
C GLU A 209 -20.81 20.87 16.85
N HIS A 210 -20.91 21.37 15.62
CA HIS A 210 -22.19 21.74 15.00
C HIS A 210 -23.13 20.54 14.84
N LEU A 211 -22.59 19.35 14.61
CA LEU A 211 -23.32 18.09 14.55
C LEU A 211 -23.58 17.48 15.94
N GLY A 212 -23.19 18.14 17.03
CA GLY A 212 -23.32 17.61 18.39
C GLY A 212 -22.39 16.39 18.64
N LEU A 213 -21.25 16.31 17.94
CA LEU A 213 -20.31 15.20 18.01
C LEU A 213 -19.00 15.59 18.69
N GLY A 214 -18.41 14.63 19.37
CA GLY A 214 -17.05 14.68 19.89
C GLY A 214 -16.27 13.43 19.57
N ILE A 215 -14.95 13.47 19.84
CA ILE A 215 -14.09 12.29 19.77
C ILE A 215 -13.39 12.14 21.12
N ASN A 216 -13.50 10.95 21.70
CA ASN A 216 -12.81 10.57 22.93
C ASN A 216 -11.99 9.31 22.69
N ASN A 217 -10.66 9.40 22.78
CA ASN A 217 -9.74 8.29 22.53
C ASN A 217 -10.03 7.53 21.21
N GLY A 218 -10.29 8.26 20.12
CA GLY A 218 -10.59 7.67 18.82
C GLY A 218 -12.02 7.14 18.65
N THR A 219 -12.86 7.27 19.68
CA THR A 219 -14.26 6.86 19.63
C THR A 219 -15.16 8.08 19.45
N LEU A 220 -16.12 7.97 18.55
CA LEU A 220 -17.17 8.97 18.33
C LEU A 220 -18.11 9.01 19.53
N VAL A 221 -18.34 10.19 20.07
CA VAL A 221 -19.28 10.40 21.18
C VAL A 221 -20.32 11.46 20.83
N SER A 222 -21.55 11.23 21.21
CA SER A 222 -22.62 12.22 21.07
C SER A 222 -22.58 13.18 22.27
N LYS A 223 -22.68 14.49 22.00
CA LYS A 223 -22.81 15.55 22.99
C LYS A 223 -24.26 16.02 23.20
N VAL A 224 -25.16 15.56 22.33
CA VAL A 224 -26.59 15.84 22.34
C VAL A 224 -27.36 14.57 22.15
N GLU A 225 -28.68 14.62 22.10
CA GLU A 225 -29.53 13.44 21.82
C GLU A 225 -29.11 12.79 20.48
N VAL A 226 -28.95 11.46 20.48
CA VAL A 226 -28.48 10.70 19.31
C VAL A 226 -29.39 10.93 18.09
N SER A 227 -30.68 11.11 18.30
CA SER A 227 -31.66 11.38 17.24
C SER A 227 -31.32 12.68 16.48
N GLU A 228 -30.85 13.72 17.16
CA GLU A 228 -30.46 14.99 16.54
C GLU A 228 -29.14 14.82 15.75
N VAL A 229 -28.16 14.12 16.34
CA VAL A 229 -26.92 13.76 15.64
C VAL A 229 -27.23 13.01 14.36
N VAL A 230 -28.11 12.02 14.41
CA VAL A 230 -28.49 11.20 13.25
C VAL A 230 -29.13 12.04 12.16
N LYS A 231 -29.99 13.00 12.49
CA LYS A 231 -30.57 13.93 11.48
C LYS A 231 -29.48 14.72 10.75
N GLY A 232 -28.53 15.29 11.49
CA GLY A 232 -27.40 16.02 10.91
C GLY A 232 -26.52 15.12 10.04
N LEU A 233 -26.20 13.91 10.51
CA LEU A 233 -25.41 12.95 9.76
C LEU A 233 -26.11 12.45 8.48
N ILE A 234 -27.44 12.27 8.50
CA ILE A 234 -28.22 11.94 7.30
C ILE A 234 -28.04 13.04 6.24
N LYS A 235 -28.12 14.30 6.64
CA LYS A 235 -27.91 15.43 5.72
C LYS A 235 -26.51 15.38 5.12
N VAL A 236 -25.47 15.25 5.96
CA VAL A 236 -24.08 15.17 5.52
C VAL A 236 -23.84 14.03 4.52
N VAL A 237 -24.31 12.81 4.83
CA VAL A 237 -24.09 11.67 3.92
C VAL A 237 -24.88 11.81 2.63
N THR A 238 -26.08 12.41 2.67
CA THR A 238 -26.89 12.69 1.49
C THR A 238 -26.20 13.69 0.57
N ASP A 239 -25.62 14.75 1.14
CA ASP A 239 -24.87 15.75 0.38
C ASP A 239 -23.61 15.13 -0.26
N ILE A 240 -22.84 14.34 0.47
CA ILE A 240 -21.65 13.64 -0.07
C ILE A 240 -22.03 12.64 -1.19
N LEU A 241 -23.20 12.03 -1.11
CA LEU A 241 -23.71 11.08 -2.11
C LEU A 241 -24.26 11.78 -3.36
N ASN A 242 -24.54 13.09 -3.29
CA ASN A 242 -24.96 13.86 -4.44
C ASN A 242 -23.83 13.96 -5.47
N PRO A 243 -24.04 13.55 -6.74
CA PRO A 243 -23.02 13.66 -7.80
C PRO A 243 -22.56 15.09 -8.08
N GLU A 244 -23.36 16.09 -7.78
CA GLU A 244 -23.04 17.50 -7.96
C GLU A 244 -22.14 18.05 -6.86
N PHE A 245 -21.99 17.32 -5.75
CA PHE A 245 -21.17 17.73 -4.61
C PHE A 245 -19.68 17.79 -4.98
N LYS A 246 -19.10 18.98 -4.92
CA LYS A 246 -17.69 19.20 -5.23
C LYS A 246 -16.83 19.11 -3.97
N VAL A 247 -15.75 18.35 -4.04
CA VAL A 247 -14.76 18.22 -2.95
C VAL A 247 -14.18 19.59 -2.56
N SER A 248 -14.10 20.55 -3.50
CA SER A 248 -13.66 21.93 -3.24
C SER A 248 -14.56 22.67 -2.24
N GLU A 249 -15.81 22.28 -2.11
CA GLU A 249 -16.76 22.87 -1.15
C GLU A 249 -16.42 22.50 0.29
N ILE A 250 -15.69 21.40 0.50
CA ILE A 250 -15.21 20.98 1.83
C ILE A 250 -13.95 21.74 2.29
N TYR A 251 -13.20 22.35 1.36
CA TYR A 251 -11.92 22.98 1.70
C TYR A 251 -12.05 24.40 2.25
N ASN A 252 -13.18 25.07 2.05
CA ASN A 252 -13.40 26.44 2.49
C ASN A 252 -14.49 26.46 3.58
N ARG A 253 -14.14 26.88 4.80
CA ARG A 253 -15.10 27.04 5.92
C ARG A 253 -16.32 27.91 5.57
N VAL A 254 -16.19 28.80 4.58
CA VAL A 254 -17.27 29.67 4.08
C VAL A 254 -18.46 28.89 3.48
N TYR A 255 -18.29 27.62 3.15
CA TYR A 255 -19.36 26.78 2.57
C TYR A 255 -19.96 25.78 3.56
N ILE A 256 -19.55 25.82 4.83
CA ILE A 256 -20.03 24.91 5.88
C ILE A 256 -21.08 25.58 6.78
N GLU A 257 -21.31 26.88 6.60
CA GLU A 257 -22.41 27.64 7.19
C GLU A 257 -23.67 27.48 6.34
#